data_69105ae740e5c8d151bbd5e728baed3f
#
_entry.id   69105ae740e5c8d151bbd5e728baed3f
#
_cell.length_a   1.000
_cell.length_b   1.000
_cell.length_c   1.000
_cell.angle_alpha   90.00
_cell.angle_beta   90.00
_cell.angle_gamma   90.00
#
_symmetry.space_group_name_H-M   'P 1'
#
loop_
_entity.id
_entity.type
_entity.pdbx_description
1 polymer ?
#
loop_
_entity_poly.entity_id
_entity_poly.type
_entity_poly.pdbx_seq_one_letter_code
_entity_poly.pdbx_strand_id
1 'polypeptide(L)'
;MSAYAYPNPQAIFYQQYEAARRDEVVGILLALFLGSFGMHHFYLRRTGLGILYCCFFWSGIPGLLGVIECFFMPGRVREYNAIQAAGIAAALGIAVPGWGQPVNVTVNMSPPVLVAQTGPLTTCPRCQHTNTPAARFCTGCGAAL
;
A
#
# COMPACT_ATOMS: atom_id res chain seq x y z
N MET A 1 -20.79 -31.21 0.57
CA MET A 1 -20.24 -30.15 -0.29
C MET A 1 -19.83 -29.01 0.63
N SER A 2 -18.54 -28.91 1.01
CA SER A 2 -18.04 -27.78 1.80
C SER A 2 -18.05 -26.53 0.95
N ALA A 3 -18.91 -25.58 1.28
CA ALA A 3 -18.83 -24.24 0.73
C ALA A 3 -17.49 -23.66 1.16
N TYR A 4 -16.55 -23.48 0.25
CA TYR A 4 -15.36 -22.68 0.45
C TYR A 4 -15.84 -21.25 0.70
N ALA A 5 -15.96 -20.88 1.97
CA ALA A 5 -16.19 -19.50 2.34
C ALA A 5 -14.95 -18.71 1.90
N TYR A 6 -15.10 -17.87 0.88
CA TYR A 6 -14.06 -16.90 0.50
C TYR A 6 -13.74 -16.08 1.75
N PRO A 7 -12.47 -16.01 2.15
CA PRO A 7 -12.11 -15.24 3.34
C PRO A 7 -12.53 -13.79 3.12
N ASN A 8 -13.24 -13.23 4.12
CA ASN A 8 -13.70 -11.85 4.09
C ASN A 8 -12.49 -10.91 3.89
N PRO A 9 -12.45 -10.08 2.83
CA PRO A 9 -11.33 -9.19 2.56
C PRO A 9 -11.00 -8.25 3.73
N GLN A 10 -12.02 -7.86 4.51
CA GLN A 10 -11.83 -7.06 5.71
C GLN A 10 -11.07 -7.83 6.82
N ALA A 11 -11.38 -9.11 7.01
CA ALA A 11 -10.67 -9.94 7.99
C ALA A 11 -9.20 -10.11 7.60
N ILE A 12 -8.93 -10.32 6.29
CA ILE A 12 -7.55 -10.39 5.77
C ILE A 12 -6.83 -9.05 5.99
N PHE A 13 -7.52 -7.92 5.75
CA PHE A 13 -6.96 -6.59 5.99
C PHE A 13 -6.51 -6.44 7.44
N TYR A 14 -7.38 -6.69 8.41
CA TYR A 14 -7.04 -6.55 9.83
C TYR A 14 -5.90 -7.47 10.24
N GLN A 15 -5.89 -8.71 9.78
CA GLN A 15 -4.80 -9.66 10.07
C GLN A 15 -3.45 -9.17 9.53
N GLN A 16 -3.41 -8.71 8.28
CA GLN A 16 -2.18 -8.19 7.67
C GLN A 16 -1.75 -6.87 8.31
N TYR A 17 -2.70 -6.01 8.64
CA TYR A 17 -2.44 -4.74 9.29
C TYR A 17 -1.86 -4.93 10.69
N GLU A 18 -2.45 -5.80 11.53
CA GLU A 18 -1.93 -6.12 12.86
C GLU A 18 -0.49 -6.67 12.80
N ALA A 19 -0.16 -7.44 11.78
CA ALA A 19 1.20 -7.96 11.59
C ALA A 19 2.20 -6.88 11.11
N ALA A 20 1.71 -5.85 10.40
CA ALA A 20 2.55 -4.82 9.80
C ALA A 20 2.67 -3.56 10.66
N ARG A 21 1.68 -3.25 11.50
CA ARG A 21 1.65 -2.02 12.30
C ARG A 21 2.80 -1.95 13.29
N ARG A 22 3.20 -0.73 13.61
CA ARG A 22 4.20 -0.42 14.62
C ARG A 22 3.54 0.23 15.82
N ASP A 23 4.11 -0.06 16.99
CA ASP A 23 3.64 0.49 18.26
C ASP A 23 4.32 1.83 18.55
N GLU A 24 3.51 2.84 18.93
CA GLU A 24 4.02 4.19 19.21
C GLU A 24 4.92 4.18 20.44
N VAL A 25 4.52 3.45 21.49
CA VAL A 25 5.27 3.40 22.75
C VAL A 25 6.64 2.76 22.54
N VAL A 26 6.69 1.65 21.79
CA VAL A 26 7.96 1.00 21.44
C VAL A 26 8.86 1.94 20.65
N GLY A 27 8.29 2.69 19.70
CA GLY A 27 9.04 3.69 18.94
C GLY A 27 9.66 4.78 19.81
N ILE A 28 8.89 5.31 20.77
CA ILE A 28 9.35 6.34 21.71
C ILE A 28 10.46 5.79 22.61
N LEU A 29 10.28 4.59 23.18
CA LEU A 29 11.28 3.95 24.03
C LEU A 29 12.59 3.69 23.27
N LEU A 30 12.51 3.22 22.03
CA LEU A 30 13.69 3.04 21.18
C LEU A 30 14.40 4.37 20.86
N ALA A 31 13.65 5.44 20.64
CA ALA A 31 14.25 6.76 20.41
C ALA A 31 14.92 7.29 21.68
N LEU A 32 14.28 7.12 22.84
CA LEU A 32 14.78 7.64 24.11
C LEU A 32 16.03 6.89 24.60
N PHE A 33 15.99 5.55 24.63
CA PHE A 33 17.07 4.73 25.20
C PHE A 33 18.15 4.35 24.19
N LEU A 34 17.75 4.08 22.95
CA LEU A 34 18.66 3.62 21.90
C LEU A 34 18.77 4.64 20.74
N GLY A 35 18.35 5.88 20.98
CA GLY A 35 18.39 6.95 20.00
C GLY A 35 19.80 7.23 19.48
N SER A 36 20.82 7.13 20.35
CA SER A 36 22.23 7.30 19.98
C SER A 36 22.68 6.30 18.90
N PHE A 37 22.14 5.10 18.90
CA PHE A 37 22.41 4.06 17.90
C PHE A 37 21.47 4.11 16.70
N GLY A 38 20.47 5.00 16.72
CA GLY A 38 19.49 5.11 15.64
C GLY A 38 18.52 3.93 15.51
N MET A 39 18.32 3.15 16.58
CA MET A 39 17.46 1.96 16.55
C MET A 39 16.01 2.28 16.17
N HIS A 40 15.51 3.46 16.54
CA HIS A 40 14.18 3.92 16.15
C HIS A 40 14.04 4.11 14.62
N HIS A 41 15.12 4.44 13.91
CA HIS A 41 15.11 4.48 12.44
C HIS A 41 15.01 3.10 11.83
N PHE A 42 15.71 2.10 12.37
CA PHE A 42 15.59 0.72 11.94
C PHE A 42 14.15 0.19 12.19
N TYR A 43 13.56 0.56 13.31
CA TYR A 43 12.18 0.21 13.64
C TYR A 43 11.18 0.74 12.59
N LEU A 44 11.41 1.94 12.06
CA LEU A 44 10.63 2.55 10.98
C LEU A 44 11.07 2.15 9.57
N ARG A 45 11.94 1.15 9.43
CA ARG A 45 12.54 0.70 8.17
C ARG A 45 13.31 1.77 7.39
N ARG A 46 13.78 2.81 8.07
CA ARG A 46 14.65 3.85 7.52
C ARG A 46 16.13 3.50 7.76
N THR A 47 16.57 2.37 7.17
CA THR A 47 17.89 1.78 7.43
C THR A 47 19.05 2.72 7.15
N GLY A 48 18.96 3.57 6.12
CA GLY A 48 20.00 4.53 5.77
C GLY A 48 20.30 5.54 6.90
N LEU A 49 19.25 6.08 7.53
CA LEU A 49 19.39 6.98 8.68
C LEU A 49 19.89 6.22 9.91
N GLY A 50 19.42 4.99 10.13
CA GLY A 50 19.90 4.14 11.22
C GLY A 50 21.40 3.88 11.13
N ILE A 51 21.92 3.54 9.94
CA ILE A 51 23.36 3.36 9.71
C ILE A 51 24.12 4.66 9.94
N LEU A 52 23.60 5.81 9.47
CA LEU A 52 24.21 7.11 9.69
C LEU A 52 24.36 7.41 11.19
N TYR A 53 23.33 7.18 11.99
CA TYR A 53 23.36 7.34 13.45
C TYR A 53 24.40 6.41 14.09
N CYS A 54 24.48 5.14 13.67
CA CYS A 54 25.50 4.21 14.14
C CYS A 54 26.93 4.68 13.83
N CYS A 55 27.17 5.23 12.64
CA CYS A 55 28.50 5.73 12.26
C CYS A 55 28.93 6.95 13.08
N PHE A 56 27.97 7.82 13.43
CA PHE A 56 28.22 9.06 14.16
C PHE A 56 27.94 8.97 15.66
N PHE A 57 27.59 7.77 16.18
CA PHE A 57 27.19 7.62 17.59
C PHE A 57 28.28 8.14 18.55
N TRP A 58 29.55 8.02 18.15
CA TRP A 58 30.75 8.50 18.87
C TRP A 58 30.75 10.02 19.13
N SER A 59 30.10 10.81 18.28
CA SER A 59 30.04 12.26 18.41
C SER A 59 29.10 12.76 19.52
N GLY A 60 28.21 11.89 20.04
CA GLY A 60 27.15 12.27 20.99
C GLY A 60 25.98 13.03 20.35
N ILE A 61 26.14 13.54 19.13
CA ILE A 61 25.08 14.27 18.38
C ILE A 61 23.85 13.40 18.17
N PRO A 62 23.96 12.10 17.74
CA PRO A 62 22.81 11.24 17.57
C PRO A 62 22.00 11.03 18.85
N GLY A 63 22.65 11.04 20.02
CA GLY A 63 21.96 10.92 21.30
C GLY A 63 21.05 12.12 21.58
N LEU A 64 21.55 13.34 21.36
CA LEU A 64 20.76 14.56 21.52
C LEU A 64 19.61 14.62 20.52
N LEU A 65 19.88 14.26 19.26
CA LEU A 65 18.84 14.18 18.21
C LEU A 65 17.79 13.13 18.54
N GLY A 66 18.17 11.96 19.07
CA GLY A 66 17.25 10.91 19.48
C GLY A 66 16.26 11.36 20.56
N VAL A 67 16.71 12.18 21.53
CA VAL A 67 15.82 12.77 22.53
C VAL A 67 14.83 13.75 21.89
N ILE A 68 15.27 14.58 20.96
CA ILE A 68 14.38 15.49 20.23
C ILE A 68 13.40 14.69 19.37
N GLU A 69 13.88 13.65 18.69
CA GLU A 69 13.05 12.82 17.81
C GLU A 69 12.01 11.98 18.56
N CYS A 70 12.21 11.67 19.86
CA CYS A 70 11.21 10.94 20.63
C CYS A 70 9.86 11.68 20.71
N PHE A 71 9.87 13.01 20.67
CA PHE A 71 8.65 13.83 20.64
C PHE A 71 7.92 13.76 19.28
N PHE A 72 8.66 13.50 18.20
CA PHE A 72 8.09 13.36 16.85
C PHE A 72 7.74 11.90 16.51
N MET A 73 8.17 10.94 17.33
CA MET A 73 7.95 9.50 17.07
C MET A 73 6.47 9.13 16.94
N PRO A 74 5.53 9.63 17.77
CA PRO A 74 4.12 9.26 17.61
C PRO A 74 3.58 9.61 16.22
N GLY A 75 3.91 10.82 15.74
CA GLY A 75 3.51 11.25 14.40
C GLY A 75 4.08 10.37 13.29
N ARG A 76 5.38 10.05 13.38
CA ARG A 76 6.07 9.20 12.39
C ARG A 76 5.55 7.76 12.39
N VAL A 77 5.22 7.21 13.57
CA VAL A 77 4.65 5.86 13.68
C VAL A 77 3.25 5.82 13.10
N ARG A 78 2.41 6.84 13.37
CA ARG A 78 1.06 6.96 12.78
C ARG A 78 1.13 7.06 11.26
N GLU A 79 2.02 7.89 10.74
CA GLU A 79 2.25 8.03 9.29
C GLU A 79 2.67 6.69 8.67
N TYR A 80 3.62 6.00 9.29
CA TYR A 80 4.05 4.67 8.85
C TYR A 80 2.88 3.68 8.82
N ASN A 81 2.10 3.62 9.90
CA ASN A 81 0.94 2.73 10.00
C ASN A 81 -0.14 3.07 8.97
N ALA A 82 -0.38 4.37 8.69
CA ALA A 82 -1.31 4.81 7.68
C ALA A 82 -0.88 4.38 6.26
N ILE A 83 0.42 4.48 5.95
CA ILE A 83 0.97 4.02 4.67
C ILE A 83 0.82 2.50 4.52
N GLN A 84 1.08 1.72 5.59
CA GLN A 84 0.89 0.28 5.57
C GLN A 84 -0.58 -0.09 5.36
N ALA A 85 -1.49 0.56 6.09
CA ALA A 85 -2.93 0.34 5.93
C ALA A 85 -3.41 0.66 4.51
N ALA A 86 -2.96 1.79 3.95
CA ALA A 86 -3.31 2.18 2.58
C ALA A 86 -2.79 1.18 1.54
N GLY A 87 -1.55 0.69 1.72
CA GLY A 87 -0.96 -0.32 0.83
C GLY A 87 -1.73 -1.65 0.87
N ILE A 88 -2.08 -2.14 2.06
CA ILE A 88 -2.85 -3.37 2.23
C ILE A 88 -4.27 -3.21 1.65
N ALA A 89 -4.93 -2.08 1.92
CA ALA A 89 -6.26 -1.79 1.39
C ALA A 89 -6.26 -1.75 -0.14
N ALA A 90 -5.26 -1.10 -0.75
CA ALA A 90 -5.09 -1.05 -2.19
C ALA A 90 -4.84 -2.45 -2.80
N ALA A 91 -4.02 -3.28 -2.15
CA ALA A 91 -3.75 -4.65 -2.60
C ALA A 91 -4.99 -5.54 -2.55
N LEU A 92 -5.89 -5.31 -1.57
CA LEU A 92 -7.14 -6.05 -1.42
C LEU A 92 -8.31 -5.42 -2.20
N GLY A 93 -8.10 -4.26 -2.85
CA GLY A 93 -9.15 -3.55 -3.58
C GLY A 93 -10.31 -3.06 -2.72
N ILE A 94 -10.07 -2.78 -1.42
CA ILE A 94 -11.10 -2.36 -0.48
C ILE A 94 -10.89 -0.91 -0.02
N ALA A 95 -12.01 -0.21 0.23
CA ALA A 95 -12.00 1.05 0.94
C ALA A 95 -12.16 0.78 2.44
N VAL A 96 -11.27 1.35 3.26
CA VAL A 96 -11.32 1.20 4.72
C VAL A 96 -11.80 2.51 5.33
N PRO A 97 -13.07 2.60 5.79
CA PRO A 97 -13.60 3.79 6.44
C PRO A 97 -12.86 4.09 7.75
N GLY A 98 -12.51 5.36 7.99
CA GLY A 98 -11.90 5.80 9.25
C GLY A 98 -10.37 5.78 9.29
N TRP A 99 -9.71 5.22 8.32
CA TRP A 99 -8.28 5.39 8.10
C TRP A 99 -8.11 6.60 7.19
N GLY A 100 -7.50 7.62 7.71
CA GLY A 100 -7.40 8.94 7.12
C GLY A 100 -7.24 8.90 5.62
N GLN A 101 -7.83 9.91 4.96
CA GLN A 101 -7.89 10.10 3.51
C GLN A 101 -6.78 9.33 2.79
N PRO A 102 -7.07 8.46 1.83
CA PRO A 102 -6.02 7.87 1.04
C PRO A 102 -5.10 9.02 0.63
N VAL A 103 -3.85 8.97 1.05
CA VAL A 103 -2.84 9.78 0.38
C VAL A 103 -3.17 9.58 -1.08
N ASN A 104 -3.59 10.64 -1.78
CA ASN A 104 -3.82 10.60 -3.20
C ASN A 104 -2.46 10.25 -3.84
N VAL A 105 -2.11 8.98 -3.76
CA VAL A 105 -1.24 8.38 -4.72
C VAL A 105 -2.11 8.36 -5.97
N THR A 106 -2.13 9.47 -6.67
CA THR A 106 -2.44 9.48 -8.09
C THR A 106 -1.34 8.62 -8.71
N VAL A 107 -1.49 7.29 -8.56
CA VAL A 107 -1.02 6.39 -9.57
C VAL A 107 -1.80 6.88 -10.77
N ASN A 108 -1.09 7.59 -11.64
CA ASN A 108 -1.60 8.03 -12.92
C ASN A 108 -1.73 6.75 -13.78
N MET A 109 -2.53 5.81 -13.28
CA MET A 109 -3.18 4.84 -14.13
C MET A 109 -4.18 5.72 -14.88
N SER A 110 -3.75 6.21 -16.02
CA SER A 110 -4.71 6.56 -17.04
C SER A 110 -5.71 5.41 -17.02
N PRO A 111 -6.99 5.63 -16.64
CA PRO A 111 -7.97 4.58 -16.75
C PRO A 111 -7.78 4.08 -18.18
N PRO A 112 -7.80 2.76 -18.45
CA PRO A 112 -7.87 2.31 -19.82
C PRO A 112 -8.98 3.19 -20.40
N VAL A 113 -8.60 4.03 -21.35
CA VAL A 113 -9.54 4.93 -21.99
C VAL A 113 -10.61 3.98 -22.45
N LEU A 114 -11.70 3.87 -21.68
CA LEU A 114 -12.95 3.38 -22.19
C LEU A 114 -13.31 4.43 -23.22
N VAL A 115 -12.66 4.31 -24.36
CA VAL A 115 -13.19 4.90 -25.56
C VAL A 115 -14.57 4.29 -25.59
N ALA A 116 -15.56 5.08 -25.22
CA ALA A 116 -16.94 4.77 -25.49
C ALA A 116 -16.96 4.56 -27.01
N GLN A 117 -16.81 3.31 -27.41
CA GLN A 117 -16.81 2.95 -28.83
C GLN A 117 -18.28 3.07 -29.24
N THR A 118 -18.66 4.32 -29.56
CA THR A 118 -19.96 4.68 -30.13
C THR A 118 -20.02 4.22 -31.58
N GLY A 119 -19.88 2.92 -31.78
CA GLY A 119 -20.07 2.27 -33.06
C GLY A 119 -21.08 1.13 -32.93
N PRO A 120 -21.71 0.72 -34.04
CA PRO A 120 -22.61 -0.45 -34.04
C PRO A 120 -21.80 -1.70 -33.64
N LEU A 121 -22.37 -2.51 -32.75
CA LEU A 121 -21.78 -3.78 -32.34
C LEU A 121 -21.65 -4.70 -33.58
N THR A 122 -20.52 -5.37 -33.73
CA THR A 122 -20.25 -6.28 -34.84
C THR A 122 -20.55 -7.70 -34.44
N THR A 123 -21.48 -8.35 -35.16
CA THR A 123 -21.83 -9.75 -34.91
C THR A 123 -20.93 -10.67 -35.74
N CYS A 124 -20.33 -11.65 -35.13
CA CYS A 124 -19.48 -12.63 -35.80
C CYS A 124 -20.28 -13.49 -36.75
N PRO A 125 -19.93 -13.58 -38.04
CA PRO A 125 -20.68 -14.41 -39.01
C PRO A 125 -20.52 -15.90 -38.73
N ARG A 126 -19.50 -16.32 -37.96
CA ARG A 126 -19.23 -17.74 -37.70
C ARG A 126 -19.94 -18.30 -36.47
N CYS A 127 -20.02 -17.52 -35.36
CA CYS A 127 -20.60 -18.00 -34.10
C CYS A 127 -21.70 -17.08 -33.56
N GLN A 128 -22.06 -16.01 -34.27
CA GLN A 128 -23.07 -15.02 -33.92
C GLN A 128 -22.82 -14.28 -32.59
N HIS A 129 -21.60 -14.39 -32.04
CA HIS A 129 -21.24 -13.66 -30.85
C HIS A 129 -21.09 -12.16 -31.17
N THR A 130 -21.63 -11.31 -30.29
CA THR A 130 -21.57 -9.85 -30.43
C THR A 130 -20.25 -9.32 -29.91
N ASN A 131 -19.51 -8.56 -30.70
CA ASN A 131 -18.21 -8.02 -30.40
C ASN A 131 -18.23 -6.48 -30.40
N THR A 132 -17.24 -5.87 -29.78
CA THR A 132 -17.08 -4.41 -29.82
C THR A 132 -16.76 -3.91 -31.24
N PRO A 133 -17.11 -2.66 -31.62
CA PRO A 133 -16.97 -2.16 -32.99
C PRO A 133 -15.57 -2.22 -33.59
N ALA A 134 -14.53 -2.20 -32.74
CA ALA A 134 -13.13 -2.22 -33.16
C ALA A 134 -12.47 -3.61 -33.01
N ALA A 135 -13.23 -4.65 -32.69
CA ALA A 135 -12.70 -6.00 -32.53
C ALA A 135 -12.22 -6.53 -33.89
N ARG A 136 -10.97 -6.89 -34.00
CA ARG A 136 -10.40 -7.54 -35.20
C ARG A 136 -10.59 -9.05 -35.19
N PHE A 137 -10.88 -9.62 -34.01
CA PHE A 137 -11.11 -11.04 -33.81
C PHE A 137 -12.31 -11.25 -32.89
N CYS A 138 -13.07 -12.28 -33.15
CA CYS A 138 -14.21 -12.64 -32.34
C CYS A 138 -13.77 -13.17 -30.96
N THR A 139 -14.29 -12.59 -29.87
CA THR A 139 -13.98 -13.01 -28.51
C THR A 139 -14.56 -14.39 -28.18
N GLY A 140 -15.58 -14.86 -28.93
CA GLY A 140 -16.20 -16.17 -28.71
C GLY A 140 -15.50 -17.31 -29.42
N CYS A 141 -15.05 -17.14 -30.67
CA CYS A 141 -14.48 -18.23 -31.49
C CYS A 141 -13.12 -17.94 -32.11
N GLY A 142 -12.53 -16.75 -31.87
CA GLY A 142 -11.21 -16.39 -32.41
C GLY A 142 -11.17 -16.09 -33.92
N ALA A 143 -12.29 -16.14 -34.64
CA ALA A 143 -12.32 -15.82 -36.06
C ALA A 143 -12.05 -14.33 -36.30
N ALA A 144 -11.39 -13.98 -37.41
CA ALA A 144 -11.23 -12.60 -37.84
C ALA A 144 -12.61 -12.00 -38.18
N LEU A 145 -12.85 -10.73 -37.79
CA LEU A 145 -14.07 -9.96 -38.01
C LEU A 145 -13.88 -8.93 -39.13
#